data_2af14b87324179de10958d81afffb403
#
_entry.id   2af14b87324179de10958d81afffb403
#
_cell.length_a   1.000
_cell.length_b   1.000
_cell.length_c   1.000
_cell.angle_alpha   90.00
_cell.angle_beta   90.00
_cell.angle_gamma   90.00
#
_symmetry.space_group_name_H-M   'P 1'
#
loop_
_entity.id
_entity.type
_entity.pdbx_description
1 polymer ?
#
loop_
_entity_poly.entity_id
_entity_poly.type
_entity_poly.pdbx_seq_one_letter_code
_entity_poly.pdbx_strand_id
1 'polypeptide(L)'
;CGRPVSNYTKYDEIFTACAGAAIYRRSVFDEIGYFDENHFAYLEDIDIGYRARIYGYYNMYCPTALVYHVGSGTSGSKYNSFKVKLAARNNLYLNYKNMPALQLVLNFIPLAIGYFVKYLFFCKIGFGKDYKEGFIEGLQTAKLQKKVKFQFKHLGNYLVIEIDLIKYTFDYIKDWFSRKLFKK
;
A
#
# COMPACT_ATOMS: atom_id res chain seq x y z
N CYS A 1 1.61 -9.77 9.23
CA CYS A 1 2.52 -10.57 10.06
C CYS A 1 2.17 -10.36 11.54
N GLY A 2 2.35 -11.40 12.39
CA GLY A 2 2.10 -11.33 13.82
C GLY A 2 0.65 -11.62 14.25
N ARG A 3 -0.20 -12.11 13.36
CA ARG A 3 -1.52 -12.66 13.69
C ARG A 3 -1.46 -14.19 13.75
N PRO A 4 -2.33 -14.85 14.57
CA PRO A 4 -2.40 -16.31 14.62
C PRO A 4 -2.66 -16.92 13.23
N VAL A 5 -2.02 -18.04 12.93
CA VAL A 5 -2.19 -18.76 11.65
C VAL A 5 -3.65 -19.18 11.44
N SER A 6 -4.38 -19.45 12.53
CA SER A 6 -5.82 -19.78 12.50
C SER A 6 -6.69 -18.73 11.80
N ASN A 7 -6.22 -17.48 11.69
CA ASN A 7 -6.96 -16.42 11.00
C ASN A 7 -6.83 -16.48 9.46
N TYR A 8 -5.96 -17.37 8.93
CA TYR A 8 -5.58 -17.43 7.52
C TYR A 8 -5.81 -18.81 6.90
N THR A 9 -6.90 -19.45 7.28
CA THR A 9 -7.22 -20.83 6.84
C THR A 9 -8.14 -20.92 5.63
N LYS A 10 -8.69 -19.78 5.18
CA LYS A 10 -9.64 -19.73 4.06
C LYS A 10 -9.13 -18.81 2.96
N TYR A 11 -9.56 -19.10 1.73
CA TYR A 11 -9.43 -18.16 0.62
C TYR A 11 -10.17 -16.87 0.96
N ASP A 12 -9.55 -15.74 0.70
CA ASP A 12 -10.14 -14.43 0.98
C ASP A 12 -9.69 -13.41 -0.06
N GLU A 13 -10.55 -12.44 -0.33
CA GLU A 13 -10.19 -11.31 -1.15
C GLU A 13 -9.32 -10.35 -0.32
N ILE A 14 -8.22 -9.90 -0.93
CA ILE A 14 -7.28 -8.95 -0.31
C ILE A 14 -7.13 -7.73 -1.20
N PHE A 15 -6.76 -6.61 -0.62
CA PHE A 15 -6.58 -5.38 -1.41
C PHE A 15 -5.43 -5.53 -2.42
N THR A 16 -4.33 -6.13 -2.01
CA THR A 16 -3.17 -6.40 -2.86
C THR A 16 -2.40 -7.61 -2.36
N ALA A 17 -1.73 -8.32 -3.26
CA ALA A 17 -0.80 -9.38 -2.93
C ALA A 17 0.59 -8.79 -2.65
N CYS A 18 1.33 -9.39 -1.70
CA CYS A 18 2.73 -9.03 -1.46
C CYS A 18 3.61 -9.62 -2.57
N ALA A 19 4.38 -8.80 -3.27
CA ALA A 19 5.20 -9.23 -4.41
C ALA A 19 6.22 -10.32 -4.07
N GLY A 20 6.65 -10.43 -2.81
CA GLY A 20 7.53 -11.52 -2.35
C GLY A 20 6.89 -12.91 -2.38
N ALA A 21 5.56 -13.01 -2.53
CA ALA A 21 4.80 -14.26 -2.56
C ALA A 21 3.52 -14.09 -3.39
N ALA A 22 3.63 -13.62 -4.64
CA ALA A 22 2.50 -13.38 -5.51
C ALA A 22 2.68 -14.01 -6.88
N ILE A 23 1.56 -14.45 -7.47
CA ILE A 23 1.47 -14.90 -8.85
C ILE A 23 0.43 -14.04 -9.55
N TYR A 24 0.79 -13.51 -10.71
CA TYR A 24 -0.10 -12.68 -11.52
C TYR A 24 -0.37 -13.34 -12.87
N ARG A 25 -1.61 -13.25 -13.35
CA ARG A 25 -1.91 -13.62 -14.74
C ARG A 25 -1.26 -12.61 -15.68
N ARG A 26 -0.58 -13.07 -16.70
CA ARG A 26 0.09 -12.21 -17.68
C ARG A 26 -0.89 -11.25 -18.37
N SER A 27 -2.08 -11.72 -18.72
CA SER A 27 -3.12 -10.90 -19.34
C SER A 27 -3.53 -9.68 -18.50
N VAL A 28 -3.39 -9.74 -17.18
CA VAL A 28 -3.62 -8.58 -16.29
C VAL A 28 -2.58 -7.50 -16.57
N PHE A 29 -1.30 -7.88 -16.67
CA PHE A 29 -0.24 -6.92 -16.99
C PHE A 29 -0.38 -6.32 -18.40
N ASP A 30 -0.87 -7.08 -19.36
CA ASP A 30 -1.11 -6.59 -20.72
C ASP A 30 -2.15 -5.46 -20.72
N GLU A 31 -3.09 -5.47 -19.78
CA GLU A 31 -4.15 -4.45 -19.64
C GLU A 31 -3.77 -3.29 -18.70
N ILE A 32 -3.24 -3.59 -17.51
CA ILE A 32 -2.96 -2.58 -16.49
C ILE A 32 -1.52 -2.03 -16.53
N GLY A 33 -0.64 -2.64 -17.32
CA GLY A 33 0.80 -2.37 -17.34
C GLY A 33 1.58 -3.09 -16.24
N TYR A 34 2.88 -3.15 -16.41
CA TYR A 34 3.81 -3.82 -15.50
C TYR A 34 4.11 -3.01 -14.24
N PHE A 35 5.06 -3.51 -13.43
CA PHE A 35 5.59 -2.78 -12.27
C PHE A 35 6.17 -1.43 -12.69
N ASP A 36 5.91 -0.41 -11.90
CA ASP A 36 6.41 0.93 -12.17
C ASP A 36 7.85 1.07 -11.66
N GLU A 37 8.79 1.20 -12.58
CA GLU A 37 10.22 1.32 -12.28
C GLU A 37 10.55 2.53 -11.40
N ASN A 38 9.73 3.59 -11.44
CA ASN A 38 9.92 4.75 -10.59
C ASN A 38 9.78 4.45 -9.09
N HIS A 39 9.02 3.39 -8.74
CA HIS A 39 8.97 2.93 -7.35
C HIS A 39 10.30 2.35 -6.91
N PHE A 40 11.06 1.73 -7.81
CA PHE A 40 12.28 0.98 -7.58
C PHE A 40 12.07 -0.19 -6.60
N ALA A 41 11.67 0.08 -5.37
CA ALA A 41 11.28 -0.90 -4.36
C ALA A 41 10.32 -0.26 -3.35
N TYR A 42 9.50 -1.07 -2.69
CA TYR A 42 8.44 -0.72 -1.72
C TYR A 42 7.24 -0.03 -2.35
N LEU A 43 6.07 -0.58 -2.09
CA LEU A 43 4.75 -0.17 -2.55
C LEU A 43 4.48 -0.41 -4.06
N GLU A 44 5.42 -0.99 -4.80
CA GLU A 44 5.22 -1.42 -6.19
C GLU A 44 4.15 -2.50 -6.30
N ASP A 45 4.07 -3.37 -5.30
CA ASP A 45 3.05 -4.41 -5.19
C ASP A 45 1.67 -3.83 -4.85
N ILE A 46 1.63 -2.81 -4.02
CA ILE A 46 0.38 -2.11 -3.72
C ILE A 46 -0.11 -1.34 -4.96
N ASP A 47 0.80 -0.75 -5.74
CA ASP A 47 0.45 -0.08 -6.99
C ASP A 47 -0.17 -1.05 -8.01
N ILE A 48 0.43 -2.22 -8.22
CA ILE A 48 -0.14 -3.26 -9.09
C ILE A 48 -1.51 -3.72 -8.59
N GLY A 49 -1.63 -4.03 -7.29
CA GLY A 49 -2.90 -4.46 -6.72
C GLY A 49 -4.00 -3.42 -6.84
N TYR A 50 -3.66 -2.15 -6.64
CA TYR A 50 -4.60 -1.04 -6.80
C TYR A 50 -5.08 -0.90 -8.25
N ARG A 51 -4.15 -0.93 -9.22
CA ARG A 51 -4.48 -0.89 -10.66
C ARG A 51 -5.33 -2.07 -11.07
N ALA A 52 -5.01 -3.28 -10.62
CA ALA A 52 -5.81 -4.47 -10.88
C ALA A 52 -7.26 -4.27 -10.41
N ARG A 53 -7.47 -3.73 -9.21
CA ARG A 53 -8.82 -3.44 -8.69
C ARG A 53 -9.54 -2.36 -9.48
N ILE A 54 -8.85 -1.30 -9.93
CA ILE A 54 -9.46 -0.28 -10.81
C ILE A 54 -10.03 -0.94 -12.07
N TYR A 55 -9.36 -1.95 -12.61
CA TYR A 55 -9.78 -2.65 -13.82
C TYR A 55 -10.75 -3.81 -13.55
N GLY A 56 -11.15 -4.04 -12.29
CA GLY A 56 -12.13 -5.05 -11.89
C GLY A 56 -11.55 -6.43 -11.65
N TYR A 57 -10.24 -6.55 -11.54
CA TYR A 57 -9.58 -7.78 -11.12
C TYR A 57 -9.56 -7.92 -9.60
N TYR A 58 -9.53 -9.17 -9.12
CA TYR A 58 -9.48 -9.52 -7.71
C TYR A 58 -8.09 -10.00 -7.34
N ASN A 59 -7.61 -9.56 -6.17
CA ASN A 59 -6.43 -10.12 -5.53
C ASN A 59 -6.90 -11.12 -4.48
N MET A 60 -6.43 -12.37 -4.56
CA MET A 60 -6.90 -13.44 -3.70
C MET A 60 -5.78 -13.97 -2.82
N TYR A 61 -6.06 -14.16 -1.54
CA TYR A 61 -5.20 -14.89 -0.63
C TYR A 61 -5.43 -16.39 -0.78
N CYS A 62 -4.34 -17.15 -0.95
CA CYS A 62 -4.36 -18.61 -1.04
C CYS A 62 -3.76 -19.23 0.23
N PRO A 63 -4.56 -19.85 1.12
CA PRO A 63 -4.08 -20.35 2.40
C PRO A 63 -3.17 -21.58 2.28
N THR A 64 -3.23 -22.29 1.16
CA THR A 64 -2.41 -23.49 0.90
C THR A 64 -1.06 -23.16 0.28
N ALA A 65 -0.84 -21.92 -0.20
CA ALA A 65 0.42 -21.47 -0.73
C ALA A 65 1.33 -20.99 0.41
N LEU A 66 2.25 -21.86 0.83
CA LEU A 66 3.19 -21.56 1.90
C LEU A 66 4.51 -21.05 1.32
N VAL A 67 4.93 -19.87 1.76
CA VAL A 67 6.21 -19.26 1.38
C VAL A 67 7.01 -18.89 2.62
N TYR A 68 8.25 -19.32 2.67
CA TYR A 68 9.20 -18.92 3.70
C TYR A 68 9.93 -17.65 3.29
N HIS A 69 9.63 -16.56 3.97
CA HIS A 69 10.20 -15.25 3.68
C HIS A 69 11.26 -14.85 4.70
N VAL A 70 12.51 -14.67 4.23
CA VAL A 70 13.58 -14.10 5.05
C VAL A 70 13.44 -12.59 5.07
N GLY A 71 12.73 -12.08 6.08
CA GLY A 71 12.49 -10.64 6.22
C GLY A 71 13.77 -9.83 6.28
N SER A 72 13.87 -8.81 5.44
CA SER A 72 15.03 -7.91 5.37
C SER A 72 16.36 -8.56 4.90
N GLY A 73 16.31 -9.73 4.28
CA GLY A 73 17.51 -10.43 3.80
C GLY A 73 18.42 -9.58 2.91
N THR A 74 17.85 -8.79 2.00
CA THR A 74 18.60 -7.91 1.10
C THR A 74 18.99 -6.57 1.74
N SER A 75 18.22 -6.06 2.69
CA SER A 75 18.35 -4.69 3.21
C SER A 75 18.78 -4.62 4.68
N GLY A 76 19.12 -5.76 5.28
CA GLY A 76 19.79 -5.93 6.57
C GLY A 76 18.92 -5.66 7.80
N SER A 77 18.12 -4.62 7.82
CA SER A 77 17.33 -4.21 9.01
C SER A 77 15.86 -3.96 8.68
N LYS A 78 15.01 -4.05 9.70
CA LYS A 78 13.58 -3.74 9.57
C LYS A 78 13.35 -2.29 9.12
N TYR A 79 14.11 -1.36 9.69
CA TYR A 79 14.11 0.06 9.33
C TYR A 79 15.54 0.52 9.06
N ASN A 80 15.74 1.29 8.01
CA ASN A 80 16.94 2.04 7.70
C ASN A 80 16.56 3.26 6.86
N SER A 81 17.49 4.22 6.69
CA SER A 81 17.26 5.48 5.97
C SER A 81 16.74 5.25 4.55
N PHE A 82 17.32 4.31 3.82
CA PHE A 82 16.91 3.97 2.44
C PHE A 82 15.45 3.52 2.38
N LYS A 83 15.05 2.55 3.21
CA LYS A 83 13.67 2.03 3.24
C LYS A 83 12.66 3.11 3.61
N VAL A 84 12.97 3.89 4.65
CA VAL A 84 12.06 4.90 5.18
C VAL A 84 11.84 6.02 4.17
N LYS A 85 12.93 6.53 3.58
CA LYS A 85 12.88 7.58 2.56
C LYS A 85 12.09 7.11 1.33
N LEU A 86 12.42 5.92 0.82
CA LEU A 86 11.79 5.37 -0.38
C LEU A 86 10.30 5.08 -0.17
N ALA A 87 9.93 4.46 0.96
CA ALA A 87 8.54 4.19 1.28
C ALA A 87 7.71 5.46 1.49
N ALA A 88 8.29 6.52 2.07
CA ALA A 88 7.61 7.80 2.23
C ALA A 88 7.33 8.45 0.86
N ARG A 89 8.33 8.48 -0.03
CA ARG A 89 8.20 8.97 -1.41
C ARG A 89 7.16 8.18 -2.20
N ASN A 90 7.29 6.88 -2.22
CA ASN A 90 6.46 5.99 -3.03
C ASN A 90 5.00 5.97 -2.58
N ASN A 91 4.72 6.28 -1.32
CA ASN A 91 3.34 6.41 -0.84
C ASN A 91 2.62 7.59 -1.53
N LEU A 92 3.33 8.69 -1.77
CA LEU A 92 2.81 9.82 -2.53
C LEU A 92 2.64 9.48 -4.03
N TYR A 93 3.59 8.74 -4.61
CA TYR A 93 3.47 8.24 -5.97
C TYR A 93 2.25 7.35 -6.15
N LEU A 94 2.06 6.38 -5.25
CA LEU A 94 0.93 5.47 -5.22
C LEU A 94 -0.40 6.23 -5.24
N ASN A 95 -0.56 7.18 -4.31
CA ASN A 95 -1.81 7.94 -4.19
C ASN A 95 -2.04 8.85 -5.40
N TYR A 96 -1.03 9.59 -5.82
CA TYR A 96 -1.13 10.47 -6.99
C TYR A 96 -1.46 9.70 -8.27
N LYS A 97 -0.82 8.55 -8.47
CA LYS A 97 -0.97 7.73 -9.67
C LYS A 97 -2.34 7.08 -9.79
N ASN A 98 -2.84 6.51 -8.69
CA ASN A 98 -4.00 5.63 -8.71
C ASN A 98 -5.31 6.31 -8.33
N MET A 99 -5.27 7.35 -7.49
CA MET A 99 -6.47 8.06 -7.05
C MET A 99 -6.85 9.17 -8.02
N PRO A 100 -8.08 9.17 -8.58
CA PRO A 100 -8.62 10.33 -9.28
C PRO A 100 -8.73 11.54 -8.35
N ALA A 101 -8.84 12.75 -8.91
CA ALA A 101 -8.85 13.98 -8.14
C ALA A 101 -9.92 14.00 -7.03
N LEU A 102 -11.14 13.54 -7.33
CA LEU A 102 -12.21 13.45 -6.33
C LEU A 102 -11.84 12.54 -5.17
N GLN A 103 -11.26 11.37 -5.44
CA GLN A 103 -10.83 10.43 -4.41
C GLN A 103 -9.70 11.01 -3.56
N LEU A 104 -8.75 11.74 -4.16
CA LEU A 104 -7.72 12.46 -3.40
C LEU A 104 -8.29 13.52 -2.47
N VAL A 105 -9.33 14.24 -2.92
CA VAL A 105 -10.02 15.25 -2.09
C VAL A 105 -10.75 14.58 -0.92
N LEU A 106 -11.51 13.51 -1.18
CA LEU A 106 -12.23 12.77 -0.15
C LEU A 106 -11.28 12.17 0.90
N ASN A 107 -10.13 11.68 0.47
CA ASN A 107 -9.14 11.05 1.34
C ASN A 107 -8.08 12.01 1.88
N PHE A 108 -8.18 13.32 1.60
CA PHE A 108 -7.15 14.29 2.00
C PHE A 108 -6.89 14.29 3.51
N ILE A 109 -7.95 14.36 4.31
CA ILE A 109 -7.83 14.40 5.79
C ILE A 109 -7.24 13.09 6.34
N PRO A 110 -7.78 11.89 6.05
CA PRO A 110 -7.20 10.64 6.53
C PRO A 110 -5.76 10.41 6.03
N LEU A 111 -5.43 10.81 4.81
CA LEU A 111 -4.06 10.74 4.30
C LEU A 111 -3.13 11.67 5.08
N ALA A 112 -3.53 12.93 5.30
CA ALA A 112 -2.73 13.90 6.06
C ALA A 112 -2.47 13.40 7.49
N ILE A 113 -3.51 12.90 8.17
CA ILE A 113 -3.36 12.29 9.51
C ILE A 113 -2.41 11.09 9.45
N GLY A 114 -2.57 10.21 8.48
CA GLY A 114 -1.72 9.02 8.31
C GLY A 114 -0.25 9.37 8.08
N TYR A 115 0.04 10.37 7.25
CA TYR A 115 1.40 10.87 7.05
C TYR A 115 1.98 11.49 8.30
N PHE A 116 1.20 12.28 9.03
CA PHE A 116 1.63 12.90 10.27
C PHE A 116 1.94 11.87 11.35
N VAL A 117 1.06 10.89 11.56
CA VAL A 117 1.28 9.79 12.51
C VAL A 117 2.53 8.98 12.15
N LYS A 118 2.75 8.67 10.87
CA LYS A 118 3.96 8.00 10.41
C LYS A 118 5.22 8.86 10.67
N TYR A 119 5.14 10.16 10.42
CA TYR A 119 6.24 11.08 10.71
C TYR A 119 6.63 11.04 12.20
N LEU A 120 5.64 11.17 13.10
CA LEU A 120 5.90 11.09 14.54
C LEU A 120 6.50 9.73 14.96
N PHE A 121 6.01 8.65 14.38
CA PHE A 121 6.57 7.32 14.62
C PHE A 121 8.04 7.25 14.18
N PHE A 122 8.37 7.72 12.98
CA PHE A 122 9.75 7.71 12.49
C PHE A 122 10.66 8.68 13.23
N CYS A 123 10.16 9.81 13.73
CA CYS A 123 10.89 10.67 14.68
C CYS A 123 11.26 9.91 15.96
N LYS A 124 10.30 9.15 16.52
CA LYS A 124 10.53 8.38 17.75
C LYS A 124 11.62 7.30 17.61
N ILE A 125 11.75 6.70 16.41
CA ILE A 125 12.75 5.64 16.17
C ILE A 125 14.00 6.14 15.42
N GLY A 126 14.21 7.47 15.34
CA GLY A 126 15.43 8.07 14.82
C GLY A 126 15.48 8.28 13.29
N PHE A 127 14.38 8.04 12.55
CA PHE A 127 14.32 8.18 11.08
C PHE A 127 13.42 9.32 10.62
N GLY A 128 13.12 10.30 11.48
CA GLY A 128 12.24 11.42 11.14
C GLY A 128 12.75 12.27 9.99
N LYS A 129 14.08 12.49 9.93
CA LYS A 129 14.72 13.22 8.83
C LYS A 129 14.54 12.50 7.51
N ASP A 130 14.83 11.19 7.46
CA ASP A 130 14.69 10.37 6.26
C ASP A 130 13.26 10.32 5.75
N TYR A 131 12.28 10.18 6.66
CA TYR A 131 10.87 10.21 6.30
C TYR A 131 10.46 11.56 5.70
N LYS A 132 10.89 12.67 6.33
CA LYS A 132 10.61 14.03 5.82
C LYS A 132 11.23 14.26 4.44
N GLU A 133 12.49 13.84 4.24
CA GLU A 133 13.16 13.97 2.95
C GLU A 133 12.42 13.19 1.86
N GLY A 134 12.07 11.92 2.12
CA GLY A 134 11.30 11.10 1.17
C GLY A 134 9.91 11.69 0.89
N PHE A 135 9.24 12.23 1.90
CA PHE A 135 7.94 12.89 1.73
C PHE A 135 8.04 14.14 0.85
N ILE A 136 9.05 15.00 1.07
CA ILE A 136 9.28 16.20 0.26
C ILE A 136 9.64 15.82 -1.18
N GLU A 137 10.53 14.84 -1.36
CA GLU A 137 10.87 14.31 -2.69
C GLU A 137 9.61 13.80 -3.41
N GLY A 138 8.74 13.07 -2.70
CA GLY A 138 7.48 12.59 -3.23
C GLY A 138 6.55 13.71 -3.67
N LEU A 139 6.39 14.78 -2.89
CA LEU A 139 5.58 15.93 -3.26
C LEU A 139 6.10 16.62 -4.52
N GLN A 140 7.41 16.74 -4.67
CA GLN A 140 8.05 17.40 -5.80
C GLN A 140 7.96 16.60 -7.09
N THR A 141 8.05 15.27 -6.98
CA THR A 141 8.24 14.38 -8.13
C THR A 141 7.01 13.50 -8.44
N ALA A 142 5.98 13.45 -7.58
CA ALA A 142 4.75 12.67 -7.85
C ALA A 142 4.09 13.05 -9.19
N LYS A 143 4.12 14.32 -9.56
CA LYS A 143 3.57 14.81 -10.85
C LYS A 143 4.26 14.23 -12.09
N LEU A 144 5.45 13.67 -11.95
CA LEU A 144 6.19 13.01 -13.03
C LEU A 144 5.69 11.56 -13.24
N GLN A 145 4.92 11.03 -12.30
CA GLN A 145 4.38 9.69 -12.39
C GLN A 145 3.26 9.62 -13.42
N LYS A 146 3.25 8.55 -14.22
CA LYS A 146 2.19 8.29 -15.19
C LYS A 146 0.89 7.93 -14.46
N LYS A 147 -0.02 8.89 -14.37
CA LYS A 147 -1.31 8.71 -13.71
C LYS A 147 -2.19 7.71 -14.44
N VAL A 148 -2.89 6.85 -13.69
CA VAL A 148 -3.95 5.99 -14.24
C VAL A 148 -5.07 6.90 -14.76
N LYS A 149 -5.40 6.77 -16.06
CA LYS A 149 -6.46 7.57 -16.67
C LYS A 149 -7.81 7.13 -16.12
N PHE A 150 -8.55 8.08 -15.54
CA PHE A 150 -9.92 7.83 -15.13
C PHE A 150 -10.79 7.49 -16.35
N GLN A 151 -11.60 6.45 -16.22
CA GLN A 151 -12.58 6.03 -17.21
C GLN A 151 -13.91 5.75 -16.52
N PHE A 152 -15.01 6.29 -17.04
CA PHE A 152 -16.33 6.10 -16.44
C PHE A 152 -16.74 4.63 -16.30
N LYS A 153 -16.30 3.74 -17.19
CA LYS A 153 -16.54 2.30 -17.08
C LYS A 153 -15.99 1.67 -15.80
N HIS A 154 -15.00 2.30 -15.15
CA HIS A 154 -14.40 1.85 -13.90
C HIS A 154 -14.96 2.54 -12.65
N LEU A 155 -15.98 3.41 -12.80
CA LEU A 155 -16.53 4.17 -11.67
C LEU A 155 -16.99 3.26 -10.53
N GLY A 156 -17.69 2.15 -10.84
CA GLY A 156 -18.10 1.17 -9.84
C GLY A 156 -16.94 0.59 -9.06
N ASN A 157 -15.82 0.29 -9.73
CA ASN A 157 -14.61 -0.23 -9.08
C ASN A 157 -13.98 0.81 -8.15
N TYR A 158 -13.94 2.09 -8.54
CA TYR A 158 -13.47 3.16 -7.66
C TYR A 158 -14.35 3.33 -6.43
N LEU A 159 -15.66 3.17 -6.54
CA LEU A 159 -16.57 3.22 -5.39
C LEU A 159 -16.32 2.04 -4.43
N VAL A 160 -16.14 0.83 -4.95
CA VAL A 160 -15.78 -0.34 -4.13
C VAL A 160 -14.44 -0.12 -3.42
N ILE A 161 -13.43 0.37 -4.12
CA ILE A 161 -12.13 0.71 -3.54
C ILE A 161 -12.29 1.73 -2.41
N GLU A 162 -13.11 2.78 -2.59
CA GLU A 162 -13.33 3.79 -1.57
C GLU A 162 -13.98 3.21 -0.32
N ILE A 163 -14.99 2.35 -0.49
CA ILE A 163 -15.63 1.64 0.62
C ILE A 163 -14.61 0.77 1.37
N ASP A 164 -13.76 0.06 0.64
CA ASP A 164 -12.71 -0.77 1.22
C ASP A 164 -11.66 0.06 1.98
N LEU A 165 -11.24 1.20 1.44
CA LEU A 165 -10.31 2.11 2.12
C LEU A 165 -10.88 2.59 3.47
N ILE A 166 -12.16 2.97 3.48
CA ILE A 166 -12.86 3.37 4.71
C ILE A 166 -12.93 2.19 5.69
N LYS A 167 -13.45 1.04 5.24
CA LYS A 167 -13.60 -0.17 6.05
C LYS A 167 -12.28 -0.60 6.69
N TYR A 168 -11.22 -0.76 5.87
CA TYR A 168 -9.92 -1.20 6.37
C TYR A 168 -9.24 -0.17 7.27
N THR A 169 -9.54 1.11 7.10
CA THR A 169 -9.08 2.15 8.03
C THR A 169 -9.71 1.96 9.42
N PHE A 170 -11.02 1.73 9.48
CA PHE A 170 -11.70 1.43 10.75
C PHE A 170 -11.23 0.11 11.37
N ASP A 171 -11.09 -0.94 10.56
CA ASP A 171 -10.58 -2.23 11.03
C ASP A 171 -9.17 -2.12 11.59
N TYR A 172 -8.30 -1.34 10.94
CA TYR A 172 -6.95 -1.07 11.44
C TYR A 172 -6.97 -0.34 12.79
N ILE A 173 -7.79 0.69 12.92
CA ILE A 173 -7.93 1.44 14.17
C ILE A 173 -8.45 0.53 15.28
N LYS A 174 -9.50 -0.25 15.04
CA LYS A 174 -10.05 -1.23 15.98
C LYS A 174 -9.00 -2.26 16.43
N ASP A 175 -8.27 -2.84 15.49
CA ASP A 175 -7.19 -3.78 15.77
C ASP A 175 -6.05 -3.15 16.57
N TRP A 176 -5.73 -1.88 16.30
CA TRP A 176 -4.68 -1.17 17.03
C TRP A 176 -5.08 -0.96 18.50
N PHE A 177 -6.32 -0.52 18.75
CA PHE A 177 -6.85 -0.37 20.09
C PHE A 177 -6.92 -1.71 20.81
N SER A 178 -7.44 -2.77 20.17
CA SER A 178 -7.51 -4.11 20.76
C SER A 178 -6.14 -4.62 21.19
N ARG A 179 -5.12 -4.47 20.33
CA ARG A 179 -3.75 -4.89 20.66
C ARG A 179 -3.11 -4.08 21.79
N LYS A 180 -3.51 -2.81 21.94
CA LYS A 180 -2.97 -1.95 23.01
C LYS A 180 -3.64 -2.22 24.36
N LEU A 181 -4.94 -2.55 24.35
CA LEU A 181 -5.73 -2.83 25.56
C LEU A 181 -5.47 -4.26 26.10
N PHE A 182 -5.23 -5.22 25.21
CA PHE A 182 -5.05 -6.63 25.56
C PHE A 182 -3.59 -7.11 25.55
N LYS A 183 -2.60 -6.22 25.44
CA LYS A 183 -1.22 -6.55 25.75
C LYS A 183 -1.06 -6.60 27.27
N LYS A 184 -1.36 -7.79 27.84
CA LYS A 184 -0.73 -8.27 29.05
C LYS A 184 0.51 -9.06 28.72
#